data_66c2beeb1f343706926ee9905a47105c
#
_entry.id   66c2beeb1f343706926ee9905a47105c
#
_cell.length_a   1.000
_cell.length_b   1.000
_cell.length_c   1.000
_cell.angle_alpha   90.00
_cell.angle_beta   90.00
_cell.angle_gamma   90.00
#
_symmetry.space_group_name_H-M   'P 1'
#
loop_
_entity.id
_entity.type
_entity.pdbx_description
1 polymer ?
#
loop_
_entity_poly.entity_id
_entity_poly.type
_entity_poly.pdbx_seq_one_letter_code
_entity_poly.pdbx_strand_id
1 'polypeptide(L)'
;ITSRKFGRLAVSSIMLLAASVSFSALSDEAVPKQLNRLHEPFSALLSEHVKTIDNGASTQVDYHGFKQDRERLTQYLNSLAKVEKSTFDGWSKADQLAFLINAYNAYTVELILTEFPDIDSIRDLGSFFSSPWKKEIAPLLGKTRTLDEIEHELIRGQNKTTEGYNE
;
A
#
# COMPACT_ATOMS: atom_id res chain seq x y z
N ILE A 1 4.05 -28.96 -27.78
CA ILE A 1 3.75 -27.54 -28.04
C ILE A 1 2.98 -27.07 -26.83
N THR A 2 3.72 -26.58 -25.81
CA THR A 2 3.13 -26.20 -24.52
C THR A 2 2.84 -24.70 -24.60
N SER A 3 1.55 -24.38 -24.75
CA SER A 3 1.03 -23.01 -24.69
C SER A 3 1.26 -22.47 -23.28
N ARG A 4 2.24 -21.58 -23.12
CA ARG A 4 2.40 -20.78 -21.90
C ARG A 4 1.19 -19.86 -21.82
N LYS A 5 0.27 -20.17 -20.92
CA LYS A 5 -0.76 -19.24 -20.50
C LYS A 5 -0.05 -18.03 -19.86
N PHE A 6 -0.05 -16.91 -20.54
CA PHE A 6 0.30 -15.63 -19.95
C PHE A 6 -0.75 -15.33 -18.89
N GLY A 7 -0.38 -15.55 -17.64
CA GLY A 7 -1.22 -15.22 -16.49
C GLY A 7 -1.46 -13.71 -16.42
N ARG A 8 -2.52 -13.25 -17.05
CA ARG A 8 -3.10 -11.95 -16.74
C ARG A 8 -3.82 -12.16 -15.41
N LEU A 9 -3.18 -11.77 -14.32
CA LEU A 9 -3.89 -11.57 -13.07
C LEU A 9 -4.90 -10.43 -13.29
N ALA A 10 -6.12 -10.80 -13.61
CA ALA A 10 -7.25 -9.92 -13.47
C ALA A 10 -7.52 -9.81 -11.97
N VAL A 11 -6.79 -8.93 -11.30
CA VAL A 11 -7.07 -8.59 -9.90
C VAL A 11 -8.32 -7.71 -9.91
N SER A 12 -9.47 -8.38 -10.07
CA SER A 12 -10.77 -7.79 -9.81
C SER A 12 -10.85 -7.51 -8.32
N SER A 13 -10.81 -6.25 -7.97
CA SER A 13 -10.99 -5.71 -6.62
C SER A 13 -9.81 -5.91 -5.65
N ILE A 14 -8.59 -5.50 -6.04
CA ILE A 14 -7.80 -4.74 -5.10
C ILE A 14 -8.38 -3.33 -5.19
N MET A 15 -9.05 -2.91 -4.14
CA MET A 15 -9.33 -1.51 -3.93
C MET A 15 -7.95 -0.86 -3.68
N LEU A 16 -7.21 -0.57 -4.79
CA LEU A 16 -6.26 0.52 -4.74
C LEU A 16 -7.15 1.70 -4.37
N LEU A 17 -7.10 2.12 -3.11
CA LEU A 17 -7.70 3.38 -2.70
C LEU A 17 -6.96 4.44 -3.52
N ALA A 18 -7.40 4.63 -4.76
CA ALA A 18 -7.08 5.80 -5.55
C ALA A 18 -7.86 6.94 -4.89
N ALA A 19 -7.27 7.49 -3.83
CA ALA A 19 -7.61 8.84 -3.44
C ALA A 19 -7.14 9.72 -4.59
N SER A 20 -7.99 9.90 -5.60
CA SER A 20 -7.94 11.06 -6.46
C SER A 20 -8.27 12.24 -5.55
N VAL A 21 -7.24 12.73 -4.85
CA VAL A 21 -7.31 14.01 -4.19
C VAL A 21 -7.42 15.02 -5.32
N SER A 22 -8.63 15.44 -5.63
CA SER A 22 -8.88 16.64 -6.42
C SER A 22 -8.23 17.78 -5.65
N PHE A 23 -7.09 18.23 -6.16
CA PHE A 23 -6.36 19.37 -5.65
C PHE A 23 -7.20 20.62 -5.91
N SER A 24 -8.15 20.89 -5.02
CA SER A 24 -8.77 22.22 -4.92
C SER A 24 -7.82 23.08 -4.14
N ALA A 25 -7.22 24.03 -4.83
CA ALA A 25 -6.38 25.07 -4.26
C ALA A 25 -7.13 25.83 -3.15
N LEU A 26 -6.78 25.52 -1.90
CA LEU A 26 -6.99 26.40 -0.75
C LEU A 26 -5.92 26.11 0.29
N SER A 27 -5.16 27.19 0.57
CA SER A 27 -4.12 27.31 1.61
C SER A 27 -2.83 26.51 1.40
N ASP A 28 -1.81 27.30 1.18
CA ASP A 28 -0.38 27.03 1.14
C ASP A 28 0.12 26.59 2.52
N GLU A 29 -0.38 25.49 3.07
CA GLU A 29 0.30 24.73 4.11
C GLU A 29 1.12 23.69 3.37
N ALA A 30 2.41 23.96 3.29
CA ALA A 30 3.40 23.10 2.71
C ALA A 30 3.27 21.71 3.32
N VAL A 31 2.76 20.74 2.57
CA VAL A 31 2.90 19.31 2.88
C VAL A 31 4.36 19.12 3.28
N PRO A 32 4.67 18.56 4.46
CA PRO A 32 6.04 18.53 4.93
C PRO A 32 6.95 17.95 3.83
N LYS A 33 7.91 18.71 3.37
CA LYS A 33 8.88 18.31 2.32
C LYS A 33 9.47 16.93 2.60
N GLN A 34 9.53 16.58 3.89
CA GLN A 34 10.03 15.29 4.38
C GLN A 34 9.08 14.13 4.01
N LEU A 35 7.75 14.31 4.12
CA LEU A 35 6.79 13.27 3.78
C LEU A 35 6.74 13.02 2.27
N ASN A 36 6.80 14.08 1.46
CA ASN A 36 6.90 13.95 0.01
C ASN A 36 8.15 13.15 -0.40
N ARG A 37 9.31 13.47 0.19
CA ARG A 37 10.55 12.72 -0.06
C ARG A 37 10.46 11.27 0.39
N LEU A 38 9.75 10.98 1.48
CA LEU A 38 9.54 9.63 1.95
C LEU A 38 8.78 8.79 0.91
N HIS A 39 7.75 9.37 0.26
CA HIS A 39 6.89 8.65 -0.68
C HIS A 39 7.35 8.71 -2.14
N GLU A 40 8.31 9.56 -2.50
CA GLU A 40 8.82 9.68 -3.87
C GLU A 40 9.28 8.35 -4.49
N PRO A 41 10.04 7.47 -3.76
CA PRO A 41 10.46 6.18 -4.33
C PRO A 41 9.28 5.27 -4.68
N PHE A 42 8.22 5.26 -3.88
CA PHE A 42 7.02 4.46 -4.16
C PHE A 42 6.19 5.06 -5.29
N SER A 43 6.09 6.38 -5.36
CA SER A 43 5.43 7.08 -6.47
C SER A 43 6.10 6.77 -7.81
N ALA A 44 7.44 6.68 -7.84
CA ALA A 44 8.19 6.25 -9.02
C ALA A 44 7.83 4.81 -9.43
N LEU A 45 7.83 3.86 -8.47
CA LEU A 45 7.44 2.47 -8.74
C LEU A 45 6.00 2.35 -9.25
N LEU A 46 5.06 3.12 -8.67
CA LEU A 46 3.68 3.14 -9.15
C LEU A 46 3.58 3.66 -10.58
N SER A 47 4.33 4.72 -10.92
CA SER A 47 4.35 5.28 -12.28
C SER A 47 4.91 4.31 -13.31
N GLU A 48 5.87 3.47 -12.93
CA GLU A 48 6.50 2.49 -13.79
C GLU A 48 5.64 1.23 -13.98
N HIS A 49 4.97 0.77 -12.92
CA HIS A 49 4.35 -0.55 -12.86
C HIS A 49 2.83 -0.56 -12.71
N VAL A 50 2.17 0.61 -12.62
CA VAL A 50 0.71 0.70 -12.55
C VAL A 50 0.19 1.49 -13.75
N LYS A 51 -0.74 0.89 -14.49
CA LYS A 51 -1.37 1.50 -15.66
C LYS A 51 -2.85 1.72 -15.40
N THR A 52 -3.32 2.89 -15.76
CA THR A 52 -4.74 3.18 -15.81
C THR A 52 -5.35 2.53 -17.04
N ILE A 53 -6.44 1.81 -16.89
CA ILE A 53 -7.20 1.16 -17.95
C ILE A 53 -8.67 1.61 -17.89
N ASP A 54 -9.47 1.20 -18.87
CA ASP A 54 -10.92 1.49 -18.94
C ASP A 54 -11.24 3.00 -18.79
N ASN A 55 -10.50 3.85 -19.51
CA ASN A 55 -10.66 5.31 -19.48
C ASN A 55 -10.58 5.92 -18.06
N GLY A 56 -9.76 5.32 -17.20
CA GLY A 56 -9.57 5.80 -15.83
C GLY A 56 -10.44 5.10 -14.78
N ALA A 57 -11.30 4.18 -15.18
CA ALA A 57 -12.19 3.47 -14.25
C ALA A 57 -11.49 2.36 -13.47
N SER A 58 -10.34 1.87 -13.95
CA SER A 58 -9.61 0.75 -13.36
C SER A 58 -8.10 0.94 -13.47
N THR A 59 -7.35 0.21 -12.67
CA THR A 59 -5.89 0.13 -12.75
C THR A 59 -5.43 -1.31 -12.92
N GLN A 60 -4.31 -1.48 -13.62
CA GLN A 60 -3.64 -2.76 -13.78
C GLN A 60 -2.21 -2.65 -13.22
N VAL A 61 -1.84 -3.60 -12.36
CA VAL A 61 -0.51 -3.66 -11.75
C VAL A 61 0.35 -4.68 -12.48
N ASP A 62 1.56 -4.28 -12.87
CA ASP A 62 2.59 -5.16 -13.40
C ASP A 62 3.42 -5.76 -12.26
N TYR A 63 3.00 -6.92 -11.75
CA TYR A 63 3.72 -7.61 -10.67
C TYR A 63 5.07 -8.20 -11.13
N HIS A 64 5.27 -8.46 -12.44
CA HIS A 64 6.58 -8.86 -12.97
C HIS A 64 7.58 -7.70 -12.85
N GLY A 65 7.17 -6.50 -13.21
CA GLY A 65 7.98 -5.30 -13.03
C GLY A 65 8.29 -5.02 -11.56
N PHE A 66 7.29 -5.06 -10.68
CA PHE A 66 7.52 -4.94 -9.24
C PHE A 66 8.47 -6.02 -8.70
N LYS A 67 8.40 -7.26 -9.18
CA LYS A 67 9.32 -8.34 -8.77
C LYS A 67 10.77 -8.04 -9.20
N GLN A 68 10.97 -7.46 -10.37
CA GLN A 68 12.29 -7.03 -10.83
C GLN A 68 12.84 -5.88 -9.96
N ASP A 69 11.98 -4.96 -9.56
CA ASP A 69 12.31 -3.80 -8.74
C ASP A 69 12.07 -4.01 -7.23
N ARG A 70 11.96 -5.28 -6.79
CA ARG A 70 11.63 -5.61 -5.37
C ARG A 70 12.60 -5.00 -4.37
N GLU A 71 13.86 -4.83 -4.73
CA GLU A 71 14.84 -4.16 -3.87
C GLU A 71 14.45 -2.70 -3.59
N ARG A 72 14.00 -1.96 -4.61
CA ARG A 72 13.50 -0.57 -4.46
C ARG A 72 12.26 -0.52 -3.55
N LEU A 73 11.34 -1.48 -3.73
CA LEU A 73 10.17 -1.61 -2.85
C LEU A 73 10.61 -1.89 -1.42
N THR A 74 11.52 -2.83 -1.20
CA THR A 74 12.04 -3.18 0.12
C THR A 74 12.70 -1.99 0.81
N GLN A 75 13.48 -1.18 0.09
CA GLN A 75 14.09 0.04 0.62
C GLN A 75 13.03 1.05 1.08
N TYR A 76 11.96 1.19 0.30
CA TYR A 76 10.83 2.05 0.68
C TYR A 76 10.10 1.52 1.92
N LEU A 77 9.78 0.21 1.99
CA LEU A 77 9.16 -0.40 3.16
C LEU A 77 10.00 -0.24 4.44
N ASN A 78 11.32 -0.38 4.31
CA ASN A 78 12.26 -0.11 5.40
C ASN A 78 12.24 1.35 5.85
N SER A 79 11.99 2.29 4.93
CA SER A 79 11.85 3.71 5.27
C SER A 79 10.56 3.98 6.04
N LEU A 80 9.45 3.32 5.68
CA LEU A 80 8.19 3.39 6.43
C LEU A 80 8.34 2.81 7.84
N ALA A 81 9.02 1.68 7.98
CA ALA A 81 9.24 1.01 9.26
C ALA A 81 10.05 1.86 10.26
N LYS A 82 10.86 2.81 9.78
CA LYS A 82 11.66 3.73 10.61
C LYS A 82 10.87 4.92 11.15
N VAL A 83 9.64 5.13 10.67
CA VAL A 83 8.83 6.25 11.15
C VAL A 83 8.35 5.93 12.57
N GLU A 84 8.82 6.72 13.52
CA GLU A 84 8.41 6.64 14.91
C GLU A 84 6.95 7.08 15.08
N LYS A 85 6.22 6.40 15.99
CA LYS A 85 4.82 6.78 16.27
C LYS A 85 4.70 8.23 16.74
N SER A 86 5.62 8.72 17.54
CA SER A 86 5.65 10.11 18.00
C SER A 86 5.78 11.11 16.86
N THR A 87 6.56 10.78 15.82
CA THR A 87 6.69 11.60 14.61
C THR A 87 5.38 11.60 13.82
N PHE A 88 4.78 10.42 13.63
CA PHE A 88 3.50 10.27 12.96
C PHE A 88 2.38 11.04 13.67
N ASP A 89 2.31 10.97 15.01
CA ASP A 89 1.29 11.67 15.80
C ASP A 89 1.39 13.21 15.69
N GLY A 90 2.58 13.73 15.38
CA GLY A 90 2.81 15.16 15.14
C GLY A 90 2.40 15.66 13.76
N TRP A 91 2.05 14.76 12.84
CA TRP A 91 1.63 15.14 11.48
C TRP A 91 0.17 15.62 11.43
N SER A 92 -0.17 16.37 10.36
CA SER A 92 -1.56 16.68 10.09
C SER A 92 -2.37 15.41 9.80
N LYS A 93 -3.69 15.46 10.00
CA LYS A 93 -4.57 14.33 9.70
C LYS A 93 -4.48 13.88 8.24
N ALA A 94 -4.35 14.82 7.31
CA ALA A 94 -4.18 14.53 5.89
C ALA A 94 -2.86 13.77 5.62
N ASP A 95 -1.77 14.17 6.27
CA ASP A 95 -0.46 13.54 6.15
C ASP A 95 -0.45 12.14 6.77
N GLN A 96 -1.08 11.98 7.94
CA GLN A 96 -1.26 10.68 8.59
C GLN A 96 -2.02 9.71 7.67
N LEU A 97 -3.12 10.17 7.08
CA LEU A 97 -3.93 9.36 6.17
C LEU A 97 -3.16 9.00 4.90
N ALA A 98 -2.46 9.95 4.30
CA ALA A 98 -1.63 9.71 3.11
C ALA A 98 -0.53 8.68 3.38
N PHE A 99 0.15 8.77 4.53
CA PHE A 99 1.15 7.80 4.97
C PHE A 99 0.55 6.40 5.11
N LEU A 100 -0.59 6.26 5.79
CA LEU A 100 -1.23 4.97 6.02
C LEU A 100 -1.73 4.32 4.73
N ILE A 101 -2.30 5.11 3.80
CA ILE A 101 -2.73 4.61 2.48
C ILE A 101 -1.54 4.11 1.67
N ASN A 102 -0.46 4.88 1.62
CA ASN A 102 0.75 4.47 0.90
C ASN A 102 1.39 3.22 1.53
N ALA A 103 1.44 3.14 2.85
CA ALA A 103 1.92 1.96 3.56
C ALA A 103 1.05 0.73 3.24
N TYR A 104 -0.27 0.83 3.34
CA TYR A 104 -1.20 -0.24 3.00
C TYR A 104 -0.97 -0.77 1.58
N ASN A 105 -0.89 0.15 0.60
CA ASN A 105 -0.69 -0.22 -0.80
C ASN A 105 0.66 -0.90 -1.03
N ALA A 106 1.74 -0.38 -0.45
CA ALA A 106 3.08 -0.94 -0.62
C ALA A 106 3.22 -2.32 0.03
N TYR A 107 2.70 -2.50 1.25
CA TYR A 107 2.69 -3.81 1.90
C TYR A 107 1.74 -4.80 1.22
N THR A 108 0.67 -4.34 0.57
CA THR A 108 -0.19 -5.19 -0.28
C THR A 108 0.58 -5.73 -1.48
N VAL A 109 1.35 -4.87 -2.17
CA VAL A 109 2.22 -5.31 -3.26
C VAL A 109 3.25 -6.33 -2.75
N GLU A 110 3.94 -6.04 -1.64
CA GLU A 110 4.92 -6.95 -1.05
C GLU A 110 4.29 -8.30 -0.68
N LEU A 111 3.08 -8.31 -0.09
CA LEU A 111 2.37 -9.53 0.26
C LEU A 111 2.12 -10.40 -0.98
N ILE A 112 1.71 -9.81 -2.10
CA ILE A 112 1.51 -10.54 -3.36
C ILE A 112 2.84 -11.08 -3.89
N LEU A 113 3.92 -10.29 -3.82
CA LEU A 113 5.23 -10.68 -4.31
C LEU A 113 5.85 -11.84 -3.52
N THR A 114 5.35 -12.18 -2.31
CA THR A 114 5.85 -13.33 -1.54
C THR A 114 5.65 -14.65 -2.26
N GLU A 115 4.56 -14.79 -3.03
CA GLU A 115 4.19 -16.03 -3.72
C GLU A 115 4.06 -15.85 -5.25
N PHE A 116 4.19 -14.61 -5.76
CA PHE A 116 4.14 -14.37 -7.20
C PHE A 116 5.36 -15.00 -7.90
N PRO A 117 5.23 -15.74 -9.04
CA PRO A 117 4.04 -15.82 -9.91
C PRO A 117 3.14 -17.05 -9.68
N ASP A 118 3.26 -17.75 -8.56
CA ASP A 118 2.61 -19.05 -8.31
C ASP A 118 1.16 -18.91 -7.81
N ILE A 119 0.61 -17.69 -7.84
CA ILE A 119 -0.77 -17.36 -7.44
C ILE A 119 -1.52 -16.65 -8.57
N ASP A 120 -2.83 -16.92 -8.67
CA ASP A 120 -3.74 -16.24 -9.60
C ASP A 120 -4.49 -15.07 -8.91
N SER A 121 -4.54 -15.06 -7.59
CA SER A 121 -5.24 -14.05 -6.78
C SER A 121 -4.57 -13.87 -5.42
N ILE A 122 -4.65 -12.66 -4.84
CA ILE A 122 -4.24 -12.42 -3.45
C ILE A 122 -4.93 -13.36 -2.45
N ARG A 123 -6.14 -13.85 -2.79
CA ARG A 123 -6.89 -14.79 -1.96
C ARG A 123 -6.19 -16.15 -1.84
N ASP A 124 -5.37 -16.51 -2.82
CA ASP A 124 -4.63 -17.78 -2.83
C ASP A 124 -3.50 -17.78 -1.77
N LEU A 125 -3.12 -16.60 -1.28
CA LEU A 125 -2.20 -16.44 -0.14
C LEU A 125 -2.82 -16.86 1.21
N GLY A 126 -4.15 -16.99 1.25
CA GLY A 126 -4.89 -17.45 2.42
C GLY A 126 -4.98 -18.97 2.50
N SER A 127 -5.39 -19.47 3.65
CA SER A 127 -5.82 -20.84 3.84
C SER A 127 -7.33 -20.87 4.15
N PHE A 128 -7.91 -22.07 4.20
CA PHE A 128 -9.32 -22.23 4.64
C PHE A 128 -9.61 -21.57 5.99
N PHE A 129 -8.59 -21.32 6.81
CA PHE A 129 -8.71 -20.82 8.18
C PHE A 129 -8.08 -19.45 8.40
N SER A 130 -7.38 -18.87 7.42
CA SER A 130 -6.71 -17.57 7.59
C SER A 130 -6.82 -16.72 6.34
N SER A 131 -7.27 -15.47 6.54
CA SER A 131 -7.28 -14.42 5.53
C SER A 131 -5.85 -13.95 5.25
N PRO A 132 -5.44 -13.74 3.98
CA PRO A 132 -4.12 -13.18 3.67
C PRO A 132 -3.90 -11.80 4.28
N TRP A 133 -4.95 -11.00 4.47
CA TRP A 133 -4.88 -9.69 5.11
C TRP A 133 -4.55 -9.74 6.60
N LYS A 134 -4.63 -10.92 7.24
CA LYS A 134 -4.26 -11.16 8.65
C LYS A 134 -2.84 -11.68 8.84
N LYS A 135 -2.03 -11.74 7.77
CA LYS A 135 -0.59 -12.03 7.90
C LYS A 135 0.13 -10.82 8.50
N GLU A 136 0.94 -11.05 9.52
CA GLU A 136 1.86 -10.05 10.08
C GLU A 136 3.00 -9.80 9.10
N ILE A 137 2.92 -8.73 8.32
CA ILE A 137 3.87 -8.42 7.26
C ILE A 137 4.39 -6.97 7.30
N ALA A 138 3.70 -6.10 8.03
CA ALA A 138 3.90 -4.66 7.95
C ALA A 138 4.53 -4.08 9.24
N PRO A 139 5.87 -4.03 9.38
CA PRO A 139 6.51 -3.23 10.41
C PRO A 139 6.12 -1.76 10.22
N LEU A 140 5.32 -1.21 11.12
CA LEU A 140 4.79 0.14 10.99
C LEU A 140 4.52 0.75 12.37
N LEU A 141 5.03 1.98 12.61
CA LEU A 141 4.80 2.73 13.84
C LEU A 141 5.18 1.93 15.11
N GLY A 142 6.33 1.24 15.07
CA GLY A 142 6.88 0.50 16.20
C GLY A 142 6.29 -0.88 16.47
N LYS A 143 5.36 -1.37 15.62
CA LYS A 143 4.76 -2.72 15.73
C LYS A 143 4.76 -3.40 14.37
N THR A 144 4.81 -4.74 14.35
CA THR A 144 4.45 -5.49 13.15
C THR A 144 2.94 -5.62 13.08
N ARG A 145 2.35 -5.25 11.96
CA ARG A 145 0.90 -5.18 11.75
C ARG A 145 0.46 -6.05 10.59
N THR A 146 -0.82 -6.35 10.58
CA THR A 146 -1.51 -6.94 9.43
C THR A 146 -2.08 -5.83 8.54
N LEU A 147 -2.41 -6.15 7.29
CA LEU A 147 -3.12 -5.21 6.41
C LEU A 147 -4.52 -4.90 6.96
N ASP A 148 -5.17 -5.88 7.58
CA ASP A 148 -6.48 -5.74 8.21
C ASP A 148 -6.44 -4.68 9.33
N GLU A 149 -5.40 -4.71 10.19
CA GLU A 149 -5.20 -3.69 11.23
C GLU A 149 -4.93 -2.30 10.64
N ILE A 150 -4.10 -2.20 9.59
CA ILE A 150 -3.85 -0.90 8.95
C ILE A 150 -5.15 -0.33 8.38
N GLU A 151 -5.96 -1.13 7.67
CA GLU A 151 -7.20 -0.66 7.06
C GLU A 151 -8.26 -0.33 8.12
N HIS A 152 -8.55 -1.26 9.01
CA HIS A 152 -9.72 -1.15 9.90
C HIS A 152 -9.42 -0.36 11.17
N GLU A 153 -8.22 -0.48 11.74
CA GLU A 153 -7.90 0.21 12.98
C GLU A 153 -7.28 1.59 12.74
N LEU A 154 -6.26 1.66 11.84
CA LEU A 154 -5.53 2.90 11.66
C LEU A 154 -6.22 3.85 10.68
N ILE A 155 -6.74 3.35 9.53
CA ILE A 155 -7.38 4.22 8.53
C ILE A 155 -8.84 4.49 8.90
N ARG A 156 -9.61 3.46 9.24
CA ARG A 156 -11.06 3.59 9.50
C ARG A 156 -11.40 3.88 10.96
N GLY A 157 -10.45 3.78 11.89
CA GLY A 157 -10.66 4.06 13.30
C GLY A 157 -11.71 3.16 13.97
N GLN A 158 -11.91 1.91 13.50
CA GLN A 158 -12.94 1.01 14.02
C GLN A 158 -12.68 0.55 15.45
N ASN A 159 -11.42 0.47 15.86
CA ASN A 159 -11.07 0.29 17.27
C ASN A 159 -10.75 1.68 17.84
N LYS A 160 -11.49 2.11 18.85
CA LYS A 160 -11.30 3.37 19.58
C LYS A 160 -9.99 3.38 20.39
N THR A 161 -8.92 2.81 19.85
CA THR A 161 -7.60 2.89 20.44
C THR A 161 -6.97 4.22 20.05
N THR A 162 -6.28 4.84 20.98
CA THR A 162 -5.57 6.11 20.82
C THR A 162 -4.40 6.03 19.80
N GLU A 163 -4.28 4.92 19.07
CA GLU A 163 -3.12 4.62 18.21
C GLU A 163 -3.34 4.95 16.74
N GLY A 164 -4.58 5.19 16.29
CA GLY A 164 -4.90 5.34 14.89
C GLY A 164 -5.14 6.79 14.44
N TYR A 165 -5.48 6.93 13.18
CA TYR A 165 -6.06 8.12 12.62
C TYR A 165 -7.45 8.31 13.23
N ASN A 166 -7.59 9.26 14.15
CA ASN A 166 -8.86 9.64 14.75
C ASN A 166 -9.39 10.88 14.05
N GLU A 167 -10.59 10.79 13.47
CA GLU A 167 -11.33 11.95 12.95
C GLU A 167 -11.68 12.96 14.07
#